data_077ab3e1376da0a7f07016ab963e4628
#
_entry.id   077ab3e1376da0a7f07016ab963e4628
#
_cell.length_a   1.000
_cell.length_b   1.000
_cell.length_c   1.000
_cell.angle_alpha   90.00
_cell.angle_beta   90.00
_cell.angle_gamma   90.00
#
_symmetry.space_group_name_H-M   'P 1'
#
loop_
_entity.id
_entity.type
_entity.pdbx_description
1 polymer ?
#
loop_
_entity_poly.entity_id
_entity_poly.type
_entity_poly.pdbx_seq_one_letter_code
_entity_poly.pdbx_strand_id
1 'polypeptide(L)'
;HTIIDGGLQDGSGFVHNELEIQTYFPVTANLHGLIKWIGKGIHMFSTPVPKSRYEWFGGTASLRGYREQEFSAPQFQVASLEMGYKTKSSVQTKLFLDIGSDHLNILATNWLGYGIGLSQVNENSIIRVEYALSNHSISKGKLHIKWISRL
;
A
#
# COMPACT_ATOMS: atom_id res chain seq x y z
N HIS A 1 4.03 12.43 1.33
CA HIS A 1 4.28 12.72 -0.10
C HIS A 1 2.97 13.06 -0.78
N THR A 2 2.96 14.13 -1.57
CA THR A 2 1.78 14.57 -2.31
C THR A 2 2.20 14.88 -3.73
N ILE A 3 1.49 14.34 -4.71
CA ILE A 3 1.62 14.68 -6.12
C ILE A 3 0.25 15.12 -6.61
N ILE A 4 0.21 16.28 -7.27
CA ILE A 4 -0.97 16.75 -7.98
C ILE A 4 -0.48 17.15 -9.38
N ASP A 5 -1.05 16.53 -10.38
CA ASP A 5 -0.76 16.78 -11.79
C ASP A 5 -2.07 16.97 -12.55
N GLY A 6 -2.03 17.74 -13.61
CA GLY A 6 -3.21 18.00 -14.42
C GLY A 6 -2.85 18.46 -15.83
N GLY A 7 -3.76 18.29 -16.76
CA GLY A 7 -3.52 18.62 -18.15
C GLY A 7 -4.78 18.58 -19.02
N LEU A 8 -4.58 18.74 -20.31
CA LEU A 8 -5.60 18.60 -21.33
C LEU A 8 -5.32 17.35 -22.17
N GLN A 9 -6.34 16.54 -22.40
CA GLN A 9 -6.28 15.43 -23.33
C GLN A 9 -7.56 15.40 -24.15
N ASP A 10 -7.42 15.32 -25.46
CA ASP A 10 -8.53 15.29 -26.42
C ASP A 10 -9.58 16.40 -26.17
N GLY A 11 -9.12 17.58 -25.76
CA GLY A 11 -9.97 18.71 -25.40
C GLY A 11 -10.63 18.63 -24.02
N SER A 12 -10.41 17.56 -23.24
CA SER A 12 -10.91 17.39 -21.87
C SER A 12 -9.82 17.64 -20.84
N GLY A 13 -10.12 18.44 -19.83
CA GLY A 13 -9.25 18.65 -18.69
C GLY A 13 -9.28 17.43 -17.76
N PHE A 14 -8.14 17.10 -17.17
CA PHE A 14 -8.05 16.07 -16.13
C PHE A 14 -7.21 16.55 -14.94
N VAL A 15 -7.45 15.96 -13.79
CA VAL A 15 -6.62 16.08 -12.58
C VAL A 15 -6.27 14.68 -12.10
N HIS A 16 -4.97 14.43 -11.91
CA HIS A 16 -4.43 13.26 -11.24
C HIS A 16 -3.93 13.68 -9.85
N ASN A 17 -4.26 12.92 -8.84
CA ASN A 17 -3.81 13.17 -7.47
C ASN A 17 -3.23 11.89 -6.86
N GLU A 18 -2.16 12.06 -6.10
CA GLU A 18 -1.58 11.02 -5.26
C GLU A 18 -1.21 11.64 -3.92
N LEU A 19 -1.67 11.00 -2.83
CA LEU A 19 -1.36 11.41 -1.47
C LEU A 19 -0.98 10.18 -0.66
N GLU A 20 0.20 10.22 -0.05
CA GLU A 20 0.67 9.23 0.90
C GLU A 20 0.99 9.91 2.23
N ILE A 21 0.38 9.41 3.30
CA ILE A 21 0.62 9.85 4.68
C ILE A 21 1.03 8.64 5.48
N GLN A 22 2.13 8.76 6.23
CA GLN A 22 2.57 7.72 7.16
C GLN A 22 3.05 8.32 8.48
N THR A 23 2.74 7.62 9.56
CA THR A 23 3.13 8.01 10.93
C THR A 23 3.64 6.81 11.68
N TYR A 24 4.83 6.97 12.26
CA TYR A 24 5.44 6.00 13.18
C TYR A 24 5.21 6.45 14.62
N PHE A 25 4.90 5.50 15.49
CA PHE A 25 4.75 5.78 16.91
C PHE A 25 5.39 4.68 17.77
N PRO A 26 6.17 5.05 18.79
CA PRO A 26 6.72 4.08 19.73
C PRO A 26 5.62 3.62 20.69
N VAL A 27 5.56 2.32 20.94
CA VAL A 27 4.69 1.71 21.97
C VAL A 27 5.51 1.34 23.17
N THR A 28 6.67 0.70 22.96
CA THR A 28 7.70 0.43 23.97
C THR A 28 9.08 0.59 23.35
N ALA A 29 10.16 0.35 24.12
CA ALA A 29 11.53 0.41 23.61
C ALA A 29 11.78 -0.50 22.38
N ASN A 30 11.06 -1.62 22.26
CA ASN A 30 11.24 -2.60 21.21
C ASN A 30 10.01 -2.74 20.28
N LEU A 31 8.85 -2.19 20.68
CA LEU A 31 7.59 -2.28 19.95
C LEU A 31 7.24 -0.92 19.38
N HIS A 32 6.97 -0.88 18.08
CA HIS A 32 6.55 0.32 17.36
C HIS A 32 5.35 0.03 16.46
N GLY A 33 4.55 1.05 16.23
CA GLY A 33 3.44 1.02 15.28
C GLY A 33 3.70 1.93 14.09
N LEU A 34 3.06 1.60 12.98
CA LEU A 34 2.98 2.41 11.77
C LEU A 34 1.53 2.46 11.32
N ILE A 35 1.06 3.65 11.06
CA ILE A 35 -0.18 3.89 10.31
C ILE A 35 0.22 4.52 8.99
N LYS A 36 -0.29 3.97 7.90
CA LYS A 36 -0.06 4.49 6.55
C LYS A 36 -1.39 4.59 5.83
N TRP A 37 -1.57 5.65 5.07
CA TRP A 37 -2.68 5.82 4.15
C TRP A 37 -2.17 6.27 2.79
N ILE A 38 -2.67 5.64 1.74
CA ILE A 38 -2.40 5.97 0.34
C ILE A 38 -3.75 6.24 -0.32
N GLY A 39 -3.85 7.36 -1.02
CA GLY A 39 -4.97 7.66 -1.90
C GLY A 39 -4.44 8.07 -3.27
N LYS A 40 -4.98 7.48 -4.33
CA LYS A 40 -4.70 7.86 -5.71
C LYS A 40 -5.98 7.97 -6.49
N GLY A 41 -6.01 8.90 -7.43
CA GLY A 41 -7.17 9.06 -8.27
C GLY A 41 -6.93 9.96 -9.46
N ILE A 42 -7.71 9.70 -10.50
CA ILE A 42 -7.81 10.55 -11.67
C ILE A 42 -9.26 10.98 -11.87
N HIS A 43 -9.46 12.23 -12.17
CA HIS A 43 -10.75 12.81 -12.50
C HIS A 43 -10.68 13.52 -13.85
N MET A 44 -11.67 13.29 -14.71
CA MET A 44 -11.86 14.00 -15.98
C MET A 44 -13.13 14.84 -15.91
N PHE A 45 -13.07 16.09 -16.40
CA PHE A 45 -14.18 17.04 -16.21
C PHE A 45 -15.31 16.87 -17.22
N SER A 46 -15.01 16.37 -18.41
CA SER A 46 -15.98 16.35 -19.53
C SER A 46 -16.37 14.96 -19.99
N THR A 47 -15.61 13.92 -19.61
CA THR A 47 -15.82 12.54 -20.06
C THR A 47 -15.54 11.55 -18.93
N PRO A 48 -16.11 10.35 -18.96
CA PRO A 48 -15.71 9.29 -18.04
C PRO A 48 -14.22 8.96 -18.19
N VAL A 49 -13.58 8.62 -17.10
CA VAL A 49 -12.16 8.21 -17.10
C VAL A 49 -12.01 6.92 -17.92
N PRO A 50 -11.20 6.92 -19.00
CA PRO A 50 -10.98 5.72 -19.79
C PRO A 50 -10.15 4.70 -18.99
N LYS A 51 -10.42 3.41 -19.18
CA LYS A 51 -9.73 2.32 -18.44
C LYS A 51 -8.21 2.34 -18.60
N SER A 52 -7.69 2.87 -19.70
CA SER A 52 -6.24 3.03 -19.91
C SER A 52 -5.56 4.00 -18.94
N ARG A 53 -6.34 4.81 -18.23
CA ARG A 53 -5.87 5.76 -17.22
C ARG A 53 -6.19 5.37 -15.80
N TYR A 54 -6.74 4.18 -15.57
CA TYR A 54 -7.03 3.70 -14.23
C TYR A 54 -5.73 3.52 -13.44
N GLU A 55 -5.80 3.85 -12.16
CA GLU A 55 -4.75 3.59 -11.20
C GLU A 55 -4.71 2.11 -10.84
N TRP A 56 -3.50 1.53 -10.84
CA TRP A 56 -3.28 0.14 -10.49
C TRP A 56 -2.88 -0.01 -9.03
N PHE A 57 -3.43 -1.00 -8.35
CA PHE A 57 -3.11 -1.29 -6.97
C PHE A 57 -3.20 -2.79 -6.67
N GLY A 58 -2.66 -3.19 -5.51
CA GLY A 58 -2.41 -4.58 -5.13
C GLY A 58 -0.91 -4.84 -4.99
N GLY A 59 -0.55 -5.82 -4.17
CA GLY A 59 0.82 -6.23 -3.92
C GLY A 59 1.55 -5.43 -2.84
N THR A 60 2.87 -5.55 -2.83
CA THR A 60 3.74 -5.02 -1.77
C THR A 60 3.73 -3.50 -1.63
N ALA A 61 3.44 -2.79 -2.71
CA ALA A 61 3.49 -1.34 -2.74
C ALA A 61 2.23 -0.70 -2.13
N SER A 62 1.09 -1.37 -2.20
CA SER A 62 -0.19 -0.81 -1.78
C SER A 62 -1.01 -1.73 -0.88
N LEU A 63 -1.50 -2.87 -1.38
CA LEU A 63 -2.44 -3.76 -0.71
C LEU A 63 -1.89 -5.19 -0.70
N ARG A 64 -1.29 -5.61 0.41
CA ARG A 64 -0.68 -6.94 0.56
C ARG A 64 -1.74 -8.05 0.64
N GLY A 65 -1.37 -9.28 0.28
CA GLY A 65 -2.29 -10.41 0.19
C GLY A 65 -2.87 -10.61 -1.22
N TYR A 66 -2.62 -9.68 -2.11
CA TYR A 66 -2.99 -9.71 -3.52
C TYR A 66 -1.76 -9.70 -4.42
N ARG A 67 -1.92 -9.99 -5.71
CA ARG A 67 -0.83 -9.90 -6.68
C ARG A 67 -0.46 -8.43 -6.92
N GLU A 68 0.74 -8.21 -7.43
CA GLU A 68 1.14 -6.87 -7.87
C GLU A 68 0.20 -6.40 -8.98
N GLN A 69 -0.36 -5.18 -8.81
CA GLN A 69 -1.27 -4.56 -9.77
C GLN A 69 -2.50 -5.44 -10.12
N GLU A 70 -3.05 -6.17 -9.15
CA GLU A 70 -4.20 -7.06 -9.38
C GLU A 70 -5.48 -6.31 -9.70
N PHE A 71 -5.62 -5.08 -9.21
CA PHE A 71 -6.82 -4.26 -9.38
C PHE A 71 -6.50 -2.96 -10.09
N SER A 72 -7.53 -2.41 -10.76
CA SER A 72 -7.47 -1.07 -11.34
C SER A 72 -8.79 -0.34 -11.18
N ALA A 73 -8.72 0.94 -10.83
CA ALA A 73 -9.88 1.81 -10.65
C ALA A 73 -9.52 3.26 -10.99
N PRO A 74 -10.50 4.13 -11.33
CA PRO A 74 -10.23 5.54 -11.52
C PRO A 74 -9.72 6.22 -10.25
N GLN A 75 -10.04 5.64 -9.09
CA GLN A 75 -9.52 6.06 -7.78
C GLN A 75 -9.47 4.87 -6.84
N PHE A 76 -8.53 4.90 -5.89
CA PHE A 76 -8.49 3.95 -4.78
C PHE A 76 -7.85 4.56 -3.56
N GLN A 77 -8.08 3.93 -2.44
CA GLN A 77 -7.38 4.23 -1.19
C GLN A 77 -7.05 2.95 -0.44
N VAL A 78 -5.95 2.98 0.29
CA VAL A 78 -5.50 1.89 1.16
C VAL A 78 -5.04 2.47 2.48
N ALA A 79 -5.59 1.95 3.57
CA ALA A 79 -5.08 2.20 4.92
C ALA A 79 -4.36 0.95 5.41
N SER A 80 -3.21 1.15 6.04
CA SER A 80 -2.38 0.09 6.60
C SER A 80 -2.07 0.38 8.06
N LEU A 81 -2.19 -0.65 8.88
CA LEU A 81 -1.72 -0.66 10.27
C LEU A 81 -0.64 -1.74 10.41
N GLU A 82 0.50 -1.37 10.97
CA GLU A 82 1.58 -2.31 11.26
C GLU A 82 2.00 -2.22 12.72
N MET A 83 2.29 -3.37 13.31
CA MET A 83 2.92 -3.48 14.63
C MET A 83 4.23 -4.24 14.47
N GLY A 84 5.35 -3.56 14.70
CA GLY A 84 6.69 -4.09 14.54
C GLY A 84 7.41 -4.27 15.87
N TYR A 85 8.04 -5.43 16.04
CA TYR A 85 8.91 -5.72 17.18
C TYR A 85 10.36 -5.84 16.72
N LYS A 86 11.24 -5.03 17.29
CA LYS A 86 12.68 -5.01 17.01
C LYS A 86 13.42 -5.82 18.05
N THR A 87 14.16 -6.84 17.61
CA THR A 87 15.06 -7.61 18.47
C THR A 87 16.42 -6.89 18.61
N LYS A 88 17.25 -7.34 19.55
CA LYS A 88 18.64 -6.83 19.69
C LYS A 88 19.52 -7.12 18.46
N SER A 89 19.22 -8.17 17.71
CA SER A 89 19.83 -8.45 16.41
C SER A 89 19.04 -7.68 15.34
N SER A 90 19.65 -7.04 14.39
CA SER A 90 19.07 -6.21 13.31
C SER A 90 17.81 -6.78 12.59
N VAL A 91 17.14 -7.74 13.22
CA VAL A 91 15.93 -8.42 12.75
C VAL A 91 14.71 -7.77 13.40
N GLN A 92 13.73 -7.47 12.58
CA GLN A 92 12.42 -6.98 12.98
C GLN A 92 11.34 -7.96 12.52
N THR A 93 10.40 -8.26 13.39
CA THR A 93 9.17 -8.96 13.03
C THR A 93 8.01 -7.97 13.03
N LYS A 94 7.03 -8.17 12.17
CA LYS A 94 5.83 -7.33 12.15
C LYS A 94 4.57 -8.10 11.84
N LEU A 95 3.47 -7.61 12.36
CA LEU A 95 2.11 -7.94 11.93
C LEU A 95 1.55 -6.75 11.19
N PHE A 96 0.71 -7.00 10.19
CA PHE A 96 0.09 -5.92 9.44
C PHE A 96 -1.35 -6.26 9.03
N LEU A 97 -2.11 -5.19 8.82
CA LEU A 97 -3.47 -5.19 8.32
C LEU A 97 -3.59 -4.07 7.30
N ASP A 98 -4.03 -4.41 6.08
CA ASP A 98 -4.29 -3.47 4.99
C ASP A 98 -5.78 -3.51 4.64
N ILE A 99 -6.37 -2.35 4.47
CA ILE A 99 -7.77 -2.18 4.09
C ILE A 99 -7.81 -1.33 2.83
N GLY A 100 -8.38 -1.85 1.74
CA GLY A 100 -8.47 -1.17 0.45
C GLY A 100 -9.91 -0.92 0.02
N SER A 101 -10.13 0.21 -0.68
CA SER A 101 -11.41 0.58 -1.28
C SER A 101 -11.18 1.38 -2.56
N ASP A 102 -12.03 1.17 -3.57
CA ASP A 102 -12.13 2.00 -4.78
C ASP A 102 -13.16 3.15 -4.63
N HIS A 103 -13.71 3.29 -3.43
CA HIS A 103 -14.61 4.38 -3.06
C HIS A 103 -13.93 5.36 -2.11
N LEU A 104 -14.43 6.60 -2.04
CA LEU A 104 -13.97 7.61 -1.08
C LEU A 104 -14.24 7.19 0.38
N ASN A 105 -15.25 6.37 0.61
CA ASN A 105 -15.52 5.81 1.93
C ASN A 105 -14.72 4.53 2.14
N ILE A 106 -13.66 4.59 2.93
CA ILE A 106 -12.82 3.43 3.25
C ILE A 106 -13.57 2.35 4.05
N LEU A 107 -14.65 2.70 4.71
CA LEU A 107 -15.50 1.74 5.42
C LEU A 107 -16.35 0.88 4.46
N ALA A 108 -16.52 1.32 3.21
CA ALA A 108 -17.05 0.49 2.14
C ALA A 108 -15.95 -0.42 1.58
N THR A 109 -15.28 -1.16 2.48
CA THR A 109 -14.10 -1.97 2.19
C THR A 109 -14.44 -3.14 1.28
N ASN A 110 -13.75 -3.22 0.15
CA ASN A 110 -13.86 -4.36 -0.77
C ASN A 110 -12.73 -5.37 -0.55
N TRP A 111 -11.57 -4.91 -0.06
CA TRP A 111 -10.36 -5.72 0.04
C TRP A 111 -9.72 -5.59 1.42
N LEU A 112 -9.36 -6.75 1.96
CA LEU A 112 -8.65 -6.86 3.22
C LEU A 112 -7.41 -7.74 3.02
N GLY A 113 -6.25 -7.22 3.41
CA GLY A 113 -4.98 -7.95 3.45
C GLY A 113 -4.42 -7.96 4.85
N TYR A 114 -3.88 -9.09 5.31
CA TYR A 114 -3.25 -9.20 6.62
C TYR A 114 -2.14 -10.23 6.59
N GLY A 115 -1.21 -10.12 7.51
CA GLY A 115 -0.10 -11.07 7.51
C GLY A 115 1.01 -10.73 8.50
N ILE A 116 2.11 -11.42 8.28
CA ILE A 116 3.31 -11.30 9.07
C ILE A 116 4.50 -10.94 8.17
N GLY A 117 5.47 -10.25 8.72
CA GLY A 117 6.69 -9.89 8.02
C GLY A 117 7.93 -10.04 8.88
N LEU A 118 9.02 -10.34 8.21
CA LEU A 118 10.37 -10.31 8.74
C LEU A 118 11.19 -9.32 7.93
N SER A 119 11.96 -8.49 8.60
CA SER A 119 12.96 -7.65 7.91
C SER A 119 14.28 -7.73 8.63
N GLN A 120 15.34 -7.85 7.85
CA GLN A 120 16.72 -7.78 8.33
C GLN A 120 17.34 -6.50 7.77
N VAL A 121 17.87 -5.69 8.68
CA VAL A 121 18.54 -4.44 8.34
C VAL A 121 20.04 -4.65 8.50
N ASN A 122 20.77 -4.57 7.39
CA ASN A 122 22.23 -4.54 7.34
C ASN A 122 22.69 -3.11 7.04
N GLU A 123 23.99 -2.85 7.14
CA GLU A 123 24.56 -1.52 6.86
C GLU A 123 24.16 -1.00 5.46
N ASN A 124 24.23 -1.84 4.44
CA ASN A 124 24.03 -1.46 3.04
C ASN A 124 22.75 -2.01 2.41
N SER A 125 21.93 -2.76 3.15
CA SER A 125 20.72 -3.35 2.59
C SER A 125 19.64 -3.64 3.62
N ILE A 126 18.41 -3.69 3.15
CA ILE A 126 17.26 -4.20 3.90
C ILE A 126 16.67 -5.35 3.10
N ILE A 127 16.57 -6.51 3.70
CA ILE A 127 15.82 -7.64 3.17
C ILE A 127 14.51 -7.73 3.94
N ARG A 128 13.41 -7.80 3.23
CA ARG A 128 12.08 -7.94 3.80
C ARG A 128 11.36 -9.13 3.17
N VAL A 129 10.81 -9.98 4.01
CA VAL A 129 9.99 -11.13 3.61
C VAL A 129 8.66 -11.01 4.32
N GLU A 130 7.56 -11.01 3.58
CA GLU A 130 6.21 -10.87 4.11
C GLU A 130 5.32 -11.99 3.57
N TYR A 131 4.57 -12.63 4.45
CA TYR A 131 3.54 -13.57 4.09
C TYR A 131 2.18 -12.93 4.39
N ALA A 132 1.38 -12.79 3.35
CA ALA A 132 0.11 -12.06 3.38
C ALA A 132 -1.05 -12.92 2.89
N LEU A 133 -2.17 -12.80 3.58
CA LEU A 133 -3.45 -13.40 3.26
C LEU A 133 -4.43 -12.30 2.86
N SER A 134 -5.49 -12.68 2.13
CA SER A 134 -6.59 -11.78 1.77
C SER A 134 -7.95 -12.39 2.11
N ASN A 135 -8.97 -11.55 2.28
CA ASN A 135 -10.34 -12.00 2.49
C ASN A 135 -10.92 -12.79 1.29
N HIS A 136 -10.40 -12.56 0.08
CA HIS A 136 -10.83 -13.28 -1.12
C HIS A 136 -10.10 -14.62 -1.32
N SER A 137 -9.01 -14.87 -0.63
CA SER A 137 -8.21 -16.09 -0.84
C SER A 137 -7.37 -16.46 0.39
N ILE A 138 -8.02 -16.81 1.48
CA ILE A 138 -7.36 -17.26 2.72
C ILE A 138 -6.47 -18.50 2.46
N SER A 139 -6.85 -19.37 1.53
CA SER A 139 -6.08 -20.58 1.19
C SER A 139 -4.87 -20.33 0.29
N LYS A 140 -4.71 -19.14 -0.27
CA LYS A 140 -3.67 -18.79 -1.25
C LYS A 140 -2.87 -17.58 -0.79
N GLY A 141 -2.17 -17.71 0.34
CA GLY A 141 -1.27 -16.67 0.82
C GLY A 141 -0.24 -16.26 -0.24
N LYS A 142 0.17 -15.00 -0.20
CA LYS A 142 1.20 -14.42 -1.05
C LYS A 142 2.47 -14.25 -0.25
N LEU A 143 3.58 -14.71 -0.81
CA LEU A 143 4.91 -14.44 -0.30
C LEU A 143 5.48 -13.25 -1.09
N HIS A 144 5.82 -12.19 -0.37
CA HIS A 144 6.43 -10.99 -0.91
C HIS A 144 7.88 -10.90 -0.41
N ILE A 145 8.82 -10.74 -1.33
CA ILE A 145 10.24 -10.56 -1.02
C ILE A 145 10.68 -9.23 -1.60
N LYS A 146 11.24 -8.38 -0.77
CA LYS A 146 11.77 -7.08 -1.19
C LYS A 146 13.20 -6.92 -0.70
N TRP A 147 14.09 -6.57 -1.61
CA TRP A 147 15.46 -6.17 -1.32
C TRP A 147 15.64 -4.69 -1.65
N ILE A 148 16.14 -3.93 -0.69
CA ILE A 148 16.41 -2.50 -0.83
C ILE A 148 17.90 -2.32 -0.57
N SER A 149 18.65 -1.87 -1.58
CA SER A 149 20.04 -1.45 -1.43
C SER A 149 20.07 -0.01 -0.94
N ARG A 150 20.93 0.27 0.03
CA ARG A 150 21.28 1.63 0.46
C ARG A 150 22.63 1.96 -0.15
N LEU A 151 22.62 2.86 -1.10
CA LEU A 151 23.84 3.45 -1.66
C LEU A 151 24.35 4.56 -0.78
#